data_1eafb2250ef3475624f931bd2de921b8
#
_entry.id   1eafb2250ef3475624f931bd2de921b8
#
_cell.length_a   1.000
_cell.length_b   1.000
_cell.length_c   1.000
_cell.angle_alpha   90.00
_cell.angle_beta   90.00
_cell.angle_gamma   90.00
#
_symmetry.space_group_name_H-M   'P 1'
#
loop_
_entity.id
_entity.type
_entity.pdbx_description
1 polymer ?
#
loop_
_entity_poly.entity_id
_entity_poly.type
_entity_poly.pdbx_seq_one_letter_code
_entity_poly.pdbx_strand_id
1 'polypeptide(L)'
;DVYKRQIEISKGSKSKYELDKKTGVLILDRILYTSTHYPANYGFIPKTLADDGDPLDVLVLCNEPLVPLVLVQCYPIGVINMIDNGKMDQKIIAIPFEDPNYNSYRSIEGLPSHIFDEMLHFFKVYKQLEGKETAVNEVMGHKAAVEIIKECIANYDEVYGEKYNNIDTGK
;
A
#
# COMPACT_ATOMS: atom_id res chain seq x y z
N ASP A 1 -16.47 0.22 4.00
CA ASP A 1 -15.86 0.66 2.74
C ASP A 1 -14.93 -0.42 2.19
N VAL A 2 -15.34 -1.05 1.10
CA VAL A 2 -14.58 -2.09 0.41
C VAL A 2 -13.76 -1.46 -0.70
N TYR A 3 -12.45 -1.59 -0.62
CA TYR A 3 -11.56 -1.11 -1.67
C TYR A 3 -10.81 -2.27 -2.31
N LYS A 4 -10.70 -2.28 -3.62
CA LYS A 4 -9.85 -3.23 -4.34
C LYS A 4 -8.39 -2.80 -4.22
N ARG A 5 -7.52 -3.77 -3.95
CA ARG A 5 -6.06 -3.59 -3.87
C ARG A 5 -5.41 -4.45 -4.93
N GLN A 6 -4.39 -3.94 -5.57
CA GLN A 6 -3.58 -4.73 -6.49
C GLN A 6 -2.22 -5.00 -5.87
N ILE A 7 -1.86 -6.27 -5.76
CA ILE A 7 -0.59 -6.71 -5.16
C ILE A 7 0.53 -6.60 -6.19
N GLU A 8 1.65 -6.03 -5.78
CA GLU A 8 2.89 -6.00 -6.56
C GLU A 8 3.94 -6.94 -5.97
N ILE A 9 4.01 -7.04 -4.65
CA ILE A 9 5.05 -7.79 -3.93
C ILE A 9 4.39 -8.70 -2.90
N SER A 10 4.69 -10.00 -2.99
CA SER A 10 4.19 -10.98 -2.02
C SER A 10 4.87 -10.85 -0.67
N LYS A 11 4.12 -11.13 0.41
CA LYS A 11 4.69 -11.26 1.75
C LYS A 11 5.89 -12.20 1.76
N GLY A 12 6.96 -11.80 2.45
CA GLY A 12 8.19 -12.59 2.57
C GLY A 12 9.18 -12.43 1.42
N SER A 13 8.85 -11.65 0.40
CA SER A 13 9.73 -11.39 -0.74
C SER A 13 10.82 -10.37 -0.40
N LYS A 14 11.98 -10.53 -1.01
CA LYS A 14 13.04 -9.52 -1.13
C LYS A 14 13.07 -8.88 -2.51
N SER A 15 12.30 -9.40 -3.45
CA SER A 15 12.22 -8.86 -4.81
C SER A 15 11.22 -7.71 -4.83
N LYS A 16 11.71 -6.51 -5.12
CA LYS A 16 10.85 -5.34 -5.24
C LYS A 16 10.36 -5.21 -6.67
N TYR A 17 9.09 -5.49 -6.87
CA TYR A 17 8.40 -5.34 -8.15
C TYR A 17 7.58 -4.06 -8.18
N GLU A 18 7.46 -3.50 -9.37
CA GLU A 18 6.56 -2.38 -9.68
C GLU A 18 5.71 -2.71 -10.90
N LEU A 19 4.42 -2.39 -10.84
CA LEU A 19 3.55 -2.48 -12.00
C LEU A 19 3.76 -1.26 -12.89
N ASP A 20 4.15 -1.49 -14.14
CA ASP A 20 4.09 -0.45 -15.16
C ASP A 20 2.64 -0.24 -15.59
N LYS A 21 2.04 0.90 -15.17
CA LYS A 21 0.63 1.20 -15.43
C LYS A 21 0.33 1.45 -16.90
N LYS A 22 1.33 1.73 -17.73
CA LYS A 22 1.15 1.92 -19.17
C LYS A 22 1.01 0.61 -19.91
N THR A 23 1.81 -0.38 -19.55
CA THR A 23 1.89 -1.67 -20.26
C THR A 23 1.19 -2.81 -19.50
N GLY A 24 0.92 -2.65 -18.20
CA GLY A 24 0.40 -3.72 -17.35
C GLY A 24 1.44 -4.79 -17.00
N VAL A 25 2.70 -4.56 -17.30
CA VAL A 25 3.81 -5.49 -17.04
C VAL A 25 4.39 -5.24 -15.66
N LEU A 26 4.66 -6.32 -14.94
CA LEU A 26 5.36 -6.27 -13.66
C LEU A 26 6.87 -6.21 -13.91
N ILE A 27 7.52 -5.19 -13.38
CA ILE A 27 8.94 -4.93 -13.57
C ILE A 27 9.68 -5.19 -12.25
N LEU A 28 10.82 -5.90 -12.32
CA LEU A 28 11.73 -5.99 -11.18
C LEU A 28 12.52 -4.69 -11.07
N ASP A 29 12.22 -3.90 -10.02
CA ASP A 29 12.97 -2.70 -9.71
C ASP A 29 14.35 -3.05 -9.14
N ARG A 30 14.36 -3.85 -8.07
CA ARG A 30 15.61 -4.37 -7.47
C ARG A 30 15.33 -5.50 -6.48
N ILE A 31 16.38 -6.22 -6.12
CA ILE A 31 16.40 -7.07 -4.93
C ILE A 31 16.81 -6.19 -3.76
N LEU A 32 16.14 -6.29 -2.62
CA LEU A 32 16.48 -5.51 -1.42
C LEU A 32 17.92 -5.79 -1.00
N TYR A 33 18.66 -4.75 -0.66
CA TYR A 33 20.07 -4.86 -0.26
C TYR A 33 20.24 -5.35 1.18
N THR A 34 19.26 -5.10 2.04
CA THR A 34 19.23 -5.62 3.41
C THR A 34 18.75 -7.07 3.44
N SER A 35 18.92 -7.75 4.58
CA SER A 35 18.35 -9.08 4.80
C SER A 35 16.86 -9.07 5.12
N THR A 36 16.21 -7.89 5.14
CA THR A 36 14.79 -7.76 5.43
C THR A 36 13.93 -8.28 4.28
N HIS A 37 12.74 -8.74 4.63
CA HIS A 37 11.70 -9.23 3.71
C HIS A 37 10.45 -8.41 3.92
N TYR A 38 9.63 -8.24 2.88
CA TYR A 38 8.36 -7.53 3.02
C TYR A 38 7.49 -8.20 4.09
N PRO A 39 7.06 -7.46 5.13
CA PRO A 39 6.37 -8.05 6.28
C PRO A 39 4.90 -8.38 6.02
N ALA A 40 4.36 -7.91 4.91
CA ALA A 40 3.00 -8.16 4.45
C ALA A 40 2.96 -8.10 2.93
N ASN A 41 1.84 -8.52 2.32
CA ASN A 41 1.64 -8.34 0.89
C ASN A 41 1.55 -6.85 0.60
N TYR A 42 2.29 -6.38 -0.37
CA TYR A 42 2.45 -4.96 -0.67
C TYR A 42 1.92 -4.64 -2.06
N GLY A 43 1.21 -3.55 -2.17
CA GLY A 43 0.68 -3.11 -3.45
C GLY A 43 0.11 -1.70 -3.37
N PHE A 44 -0.93 -1.44 -4.15
CA PHE A 44 -1.54 -0.12 -4.23
C PHE A 44 -3.05 -0.21 -4.39
N ILE A 45 -3.72 0.90 -4.14
CA ILE A 45 -5.14 1.06 -4.37
C ILE A 45 -5.33 1.70 -5.75
N PRO A 46 -5.92 1.00 -6.73
CA PRO A 46 -6.18 1.59 -8.04
C PRO A 46 -7.08 2.84 -7.95
N LYS A 47 -6.90 3.77 -8.89
CA LYS A 47 -7.65 5.04 -8.96
C LYS A 47 -7.49 5.91 -7.72
N THR A 48 -6.29 5.95 -7.17
CA THR A 48 -5.87 6.87 -6.12
C THR A 48 -4.63 7.62 -6.56
N LEU A 49 -4.44 8.83 -6.02
CA LEU A 49 -3.25 9.64 -6.26
C LEU A 49 -2.78 10.21 -4.92
N ALA A 50 -1.60 9.79 -4.49
CA ALA A 50 -0.95 10.28 -3.29
C ALA A 50 -0.07 11.52 -3.58
N ASP A 51 0.44 12.16 -2.52
CA ASP A 51 1.23 13.39 -2.60
C ASP A 51 2.54 13.22 -3.39
N ASP A 52 3.08 12.02 -3.44
CA ASP A 52 4.28 11.70 -4.22
C ASP A 52 4.04 11.54 -5.73
N GLY A 53 2.80 11.65 -6.18
CA GLY A 53 2.40 11.48 -7.58
C GLY A 53 2.11 10.04 -8.00
N ASP A 54 2.22 9.09 -7.08
CA ASP A 54 1.94 7.67 -7.28
C ASP A 54 0.60 7.25 -6.67
N PRO A 55 0.05 6.09 -7.04
CA PRO A 55 -1.08 5.51 -6.33
C PRO A 55 -0.78 5.30 -4.85
N LEU A 56 -1.81 5.33 -4.03
CA LEU A 56 -1.69 5.11 -2.59
C LEU A 56 -1.28 3.67 -2.28
N ASP A 57 -0.18 3.50 -1.56
CA ASP A 57 0.36 2.21 -1.17
C ASP A 57 -0.47 1.52 -0.10
N VAL A 58 -0.48 0.19 -0.12
CA VAL A 58 -1.18 -0.63 0.87
C VAL A 58 -0.37 -1.86 1.27
N LEU A 59 -0.43 -2.17 2.56
CA LEU A 59 0.01 -3.43 3.14
C LEU A 59 -1.23 -4.28 3.42
N VAL A 60 -1.32 -5.43 2.76
CA VAL A 60 -2.43 -6.37 2.98
C VAL A 60 -1.98 -7.43 3.97
N LEU A 61 -2.58 -7.36 5.17
CA LEU A 61 -2.25 -8.22 6.30
C LEU A 61 -3.04 -9.52 6.24
N CYS A 62 -2.36 -10.61 5.95
CA CYS A 62 -2.86 -11.98 6.04
C CYS A 62 -1.68 -12.95 6.16
N ASN A 63 -1.96 -14.23 6.46
CA ASN A 63 -0.90 -15.22 6.66
C ASN A 63 -0.31 -15.75 5.35
N GLU A 64 -1.03 -15.61 4.24
CA GLU A 64 -0.61 -16.15 2.95
C GLU A 64 0.14 -15.14 2.08
N PRO A 65 1.20 -15.54 1.37
CA PRO A 65 1.74 -14.73 0.30
C PRO A 65 0.78 -14.74 -0.90
N LEU A 66 0.32 -13.56 -1.28
CA LEU A 66 -0.61 -13.39 -2.41
C LEU A 66 0.16 -13.25 -3.71
N VAL A 67 -0.38 -13.81 -4.79
CA VAL A 67 0.24 -13.75 -6.12
C VAL A 67 0.28 -12.30 -6.61
N PRO A 68 1.42 -11.81 -7.15
CA PRO A 68 1.47 -10.50 -7.77
C PRO A 68 0.43 -10.32 -8.88
N LEU A 69 -0.07 -9.10 -9.03
CA LEU A 69 -1.14 -8.67 -9.93
C LEU A 69 -2.56 -9.06 -9.49
N VAL A 70 -2.73 -9.86 -8.44
CA VAL A 70 -4.06 -10.20 -7.94
C VAL A 70 -4.78 -8.98 -7.37
N LEU A 71 -6.07 -8.86 -7.65
CA LEU A 71 -6.95 -7.89 -7.02
C LEU A 71 -7.57 -8.48 -5.77
N VAL A 72 -7.42 -7.78 -4.65
CA VAL A 72 -7.92 -8.23 -3.35
C VAL A 72 -8.92 -7.22 -2.82
N GLN A 73 -10.11 -7.67 -2.45
CA GLN A 73 -11.07 -6.86 -1.72
C GLN A 73 -10.70 -6.81 -0.25
N CYS A 74 -10.39 -5.61 0.24
CA CYS A 74 -9.93 -5.39 1.61
C CYS A 74 -10.68 -4.23 2.25
N TYR A 75 -10.59 -4.16 3.57
CA TYR A 75 -11.00 -2.98 4.33
C TYR A 75 -9.81 -2.43 5.12
N PRO A 76 -9.69 -1.10 5.25
CA PRO A 76 -8.57 -0.49 5.96
C PRO A 76 -8.75 -0.59 7.47
N ILE A 77 -7.64 -0.81 8.19
CA ILE A 77 -7.62 -0.81 9.66
C ILE A 77 -6.66 0.23 10.23
N GLY A 78 -5.75 0.75 9.44
CA GLY A 78 -4.78 1.74 9.89
C GLY A 78 -3.93 2.27 8.75
N VAL A 79 -3.00 3.15 9.10
CA VAL A 79 -2.06 3.77 8.16
C VAL A 79 -0.72 4.03 8.83
N ILE A 80 0.36 3.78 8.11
CA ILE A 80 1.72 4.18 8.49
C ILE A 80 2.01 5.52 7.82
N ASN A 81 2.37 6.52 8.63
CA ASN A 81 2.91 7.78 8.14
C ASN A 81 4.43 7.69 8.09
N MET A 82 5.00 7.92 6.93
CA MET A 82 6.45 8.00 6.78
C MET A 82 6.84 9.08 5.78
N ILE A 83 8.12 9.43 5.79
CA ILE A 83 8.71 10.37 4.85
C ILE A 83 9.81 9.62 4.10
N ASP A 84 9.72 9.62 2.79
CA ASP A 84 10.74 9.06 1.90
C ASP A 84 11.17 10.13 0.92
N ASN A 85 12.46 10.37 0.88
CA ASN A 85 13.06 11.40 0.01
C ASN A 85 12.43 12.80 0.16
N GLY A 86 12.10 13.17 1.41
CA GLY A 86 11.51 14.47 1.75
C GLY A 86 10.01 14.61 1.45
N LYS A 87 9.35 13.56 0.97
CA LYS A 87 7.92 13.54 0.65
C LYS A 87 7.16 12.63 1.59
N MET A 88 5.91 13.02 1.88
CA MET A 88 4.97 12.13 2.58
C MET A 88 4.76 10.86 1.76
N ASP A 89 4.94 9.72 2.40
CA ASP A 89 4.72 8.41 1.84
C ASP A 89 3.88 7.60 2.83
N GLN A 90 2.57 7.63 2.63
CA GLN A 90 1.61 6.97 3.51
C GLN A 90 1.31 5.58 2.99
N LYS A 91 1.21 4.61 3.91
CA LYS A 91 0.92 3.22 3.58
C LYS A 91 -0.27 2.73 4.38
N ILE A 92 -1.35 2.41 3.69
CA ILE A 92 -2.56 1.87 4.29
C ILE A 92 -2.28 0.45 4.77
N ILE A 93 -2.83 0.09 5.92
CA ILE A 93 -2.87 -1.30 6.41
C ILE A 93 -4.31 -1.80 6.24
N ALA A 94 -4.48 -2.91 5.54
CA ALA A 94 -5.79 -3.45 5.21
C ALA A 94 -5.85 -4.96 5.42
N ILE A 95 -7.07 -5.48 5.61
CA ILE A 95 -7.33 -6.91 5.81
C ILE A 95 -8.26 -7.39 4.69
N PRO A 96 -7.99 -8.56 4.08
CA PRO A 96 -8.91 -9.16 3.12
C PRO A 96 -10.25 -9.52 3.76
N PHE A 97 -11.36 -9.24 3.08
CA PHE A 97 -12.70 -9.54 3.58
C PHE A 97 -12.91 -11.03 3.85
N GLU A 98 -12.36 -11.87 3.00
CA GLU A 98 -12.57 -13.32 3.02
C GLU A 98 -11.45 -14.08 3.74
N ASP A 99 -10.69 -13.41 4.61
CA ASP A 99 -9.71 -14.08 5.47
C ASP A 99 -10.33 -14.39 6.84
N PRO A 100 -10.69 -15.65 7.12
CA PRO A 100 -11.33 -16.01 8.38
C PRO A 100 -10.42 -15.85 9.61
N ASN A 101 -9.10 -15.77 9.44
CA ASN A 101 -8.16 -15.55 10.54
C ASN A 101 -8.10 -14.08 10.98
N TYR A 102 -8.40 -13.15 10.07
CA TYR A 102 -8.25 -11.72 10.33
C TYR A 102 -9.52 -10.90 10.19
N ASN A 103 -10.55 -11.40 9.52
CA ASN A 103 -11.72 -10.58 9.17
C ASN A 103 -12.62 -10.17 10.35
N SER A 104 -12.34 -10.66 11.56
CA SER A 104 -12.99 -10.19 12.79
C SER A 104 -12.35 -8.90 13.35
N TYR A 105 -11.13 -8.57 12.95
CA TYR A 105 -10.45 -7.36 13.38
C TYR A 105 -10.91 -6.17 12.53
N ARG A 106 -11.23 -5.06 13.17
CA ARG A 106 -11.71 -3.82 12.51
C ARG A 106 -10.80 -2.62 12.77
N SER A 107 -9.82 -2.78 13.64
CA SER A 107 -8.87 -1.74 14.02
C SER A 107 -7.52 -2.37 14.38
N ILE A 108 -6.51 -1.52 14.51
CA ILE A 108 -5.16 -1.97 14.89
C ILE A 108 -5.09 -2.46 16.34
N GLU A 109 -5.96 -1.99 17.21
CA GLU A 109 -5.91 -2.28 18.65
C GLU A 109 -6.19 -3.75 18.99
N GLY A 110 -6.89 -4.47 18.19
CA GLY A 110 -7.19 -5.89 18.45
C GLY A 110 -6.05 -6.85 18.10
N LEU A 111 -5.05 -6.38 17.37
CA LEU A 111 -3.94 -7.19 16.87
C LEU A 111 -2.70 -7.07 17.77
N PRO A 112 -1.81 -8.08 17.79
CA PRO A 112 -0.53 -7.95 18.47
C PRO A 112 0.25 -6.74 17.96
N SER A 113 0.70 -5.87 18.86
CA SER A 113 1.44 -4.65 18.51
C SER A 113 2.75 -4.94 17.75
N HIS A 114 3.35 -6.10 17.98
CA HIS A 114 4.58 -6.52 17.31
C HIS A 114 4.43 -6.62 15.79
N ILE A 115 3.25 -6.91 15.27
CA ILE A 115 2.98 -6.91 13.81
C ILE A 115 3.31 -5.53 13.22
N PHE A 116 2.91 -4.47 13.90
CA PHE A 116 3.14 -3.09 13.46
C PHE A 116 4.59 -2.65 13.73
N ASP A 117 5.21 -3.14 14.79
CA ASP A 117 6.63 -2.91 15.08
C ASP A 117 7.50 -3.47 13.96
N GLU A 118 7.21 -4.66 13.45
CA GLU A 118 7.92 -5.24 12.31
C GLU A 118 7.74 -4.43 11.03
N MET A 119 6.53 -3.94 10.76
CA MET A 119 6.26 -3.08 9.60
C MET A 119 7.05 -1.78 9.67
N LEU A 120 7.02 -1.11 10.82
CA LEU A 120 7.75 0.15 11.04
C LEU A 120 9.26 -0.07 10.92
N HIS A 121 9.79 -1.12 11.51
CA HIS A 121 11.19 -1.47 11.39
C HIS A 121 11.61 -1.75 9.95
N PHE A 122 10.80 -2.50 9.21
CA PHE A 122 11.07 -2.79 7.81
C PHE A 122 11.25 -1.50 6.99
N PHE A 123 10.30 -0.58 7.07
CA PHE A 123 10.36 0.67 6.32
C PHE A 123 11.45 1.63 6.82
N LYS A 124 11.88 1.49 8.06
CA LYS A 124 13.02 2.23 8.59
C LYS A 124 14.35 1.80 8.00
N VAL A 125 14.52 0.51 7.71
CA VAL A 125 15.83 -0.04 7.36
C VAL A 125 15.94 -0.59 5.92
N TYR A 126 14.86 -0.80 5.20
CA TYR A 126 14.89 -1.54 3.93
C TYR A 126 15.72 -0.88 2.82
N LYS A 127 15.95 0.43 2.88
CA LYS A 127 16.82 1.20 1.96
C LYS A 127 18.19 1.58 2.56
N GLN A 128 18.48 1.15 3.78
CA GLN A 128 19.64 1.60 4.53
C GLN A 128 20.97 1.28 3.82
N LEU A 129 21.11 0.04 3.32
CA LEU A 129 22.31 -0.38 2.59
C LEU A 129 22.43 0.21 1.17
N GLU A 130 21.39 0.87 0.70
CA GLU A 130 21.40 1.67 -0.54
C GLU A 130 21.84 3.11 -0.29
N GLY A 131 22.21 3.45 0.95
CA GLY A 131 22.59 4.81 1.34
C GLY A 131 21.42 5.79 1.41
N LYS A 132 20.18 5.30 1.52
CA LYS A 132 18.97 6.12 1.61
C LYS A 132 18.37 6.02 3.00
N GLU A 133 17.91 7.16 3.51
CA GLU A 133 17.23 7.25 4.80
C GLU A 133 15.73 7.47 4.61
N THR A 134 14.96 6.83 5.48
CA THR A 134 13.53 7.02 5.61
C THR A 134 13.19 7.40 7.04
N ALA A 135 12.25 8.31 7.22
CA ALA A 135 11.71 8.64 8.53
C ALA A 135 10.34 8.00 8.67
N VAL A 136 10.21 7.15 9.67
CA VAL A 136 8.96 6.41 9.92
C VAL A 136 8.36 6.93 11.21
N ASN A 137 7.10 7.38 11.13
CA ASN A 137 6.33 7.87 12.26
C ASN A 137 5.43 6.75 12.82
N GLU A 138 4.42 7.14 13.57
CA GLU A 138 3.49 6.21 14.21
C GLU A 138 2.51 5.55 13.23
N VAL A 139 1.90 4.46 13.68
CA VAL A 139 0.73 3.87 13.05
C VAL A 139 -0.52 4.55 13.57
N MET A 140 -1.34 5.08 12.67
CA MET A 140 -2.63 5.68 12.98
C MET A 140 -3.77 4.69 12.69
N GLY A 141 -4.94 4.94 13.27
CA GLY A 141 -6.07 4.02 13.23
C GLY A 141 -6.92 4.07 11.97
N HIS A 142 -8.03 3.35 12.02
CA HIS A 142 -8.98 3.17 10.91
C HIS A 142 -9.52 4.49 10.34
N LYS A 143 -9.92 5.42 11.19
CA LYS A 143 -10.51 6.70 10.74
C LYS A 143 -9.55 7.51 9.89
N ALA A 144 -8.29 7.62 10.33
CA ALA A 144 -7.25 8.31 9.57
C ALA A 144 -7.00 7.63 8.22
N ALA A 145 -6.97 6.30 8.20
CA ALA A 145 -6.80 5.54 6.95
C ALA A 145 -7.93 5.82 5.95
N VAL A 146 -9.17 5.82 6.38
CA VAL A 146 -10.34 6.09 5.53
C VAL A 146 -10.29 7.51 4.95
N GLU A 147 -9.95 8.51 5.76
CA GLU A 147 -9.82 9.90 5.30
C GLU A 147 -8.74 10.06 4.24
N ILE A 148 -7.58 9.44 4.43
CA ILE A 148 -6.49 9.46 3.46
C ILE A 148 -6.90 8.80 2.14
N ILE A 149 -7.58 7.66 2.20
CA ILE A 149 -8.08 6.99 1.00
C ILE A 149 -9.06 7.88 0.23
N LYS A 150 -10.01 8.50 0.93
CA LYS A 150 -10.99 9.42 0.31
C LYS A 150 -10.31 10.61 -0.35
N GLU A 151 -9.33 11.20 0.31
CA GLU A 151 -8.55 12.31 -0.24
C GLU A 151 -7.79 11.89 -1.51
N CYS A 152 -7.13 10.73 -1.49
CA CYS A 152 -6.40 10.22 -2.65
C CYS A 152 -7.32 9.84 -3.82
N ILE A 153 -8.53 9.36 -3.55
CA ILE A 153 -9.55 9.13 -4.59
C ILE A 153 -9.97 10.47 -5.21
N ALA A 154 -10.24 11.48 -4.39
CA ALA A 154 -10.62 12.81 -4.87
C ALA A 154 -9.50 13.44 -5.71
N ASN A 155 -8.24 13.32 -5.29
CA ASN A 155 -7.08 13.80 -6.03
C ASN A 155 -6.95 13.11 -7.40
N TYR A 156 -7.18 11.81 -7.45
CA TYR A 156 -7.18 11.07 -8.71
C TYR A 156 -8.27 11.55 -9.66
N ASP A 157 -9.49 11.72 -9.16
CA ASP A 157 -10.63 12.19 -9.96
C ASP A 157 -10.41 13.61 -10.49
N GLU A 158 -9.80 14.48 -9.70
CA GLU A 158 -9.46 15.85 -10.11
C GLU A 158 -8.47 15.86 -11.27
N VAL A 159 -7.43 15.02 -11.21
CA VAL A 159 -6.34 15.00 -12.21
C VAL A 159 -6.73 14.19 -13.46
N TYR A 160 -7.43 13.08 -13.30
CA TYR A 160 -7.69 12.10 -14.36
C TYR A 160 -9.16 11.95 -14.74
N GLY A 161 -10.09 12.35 -13.87
CA GLY A 161 -11.53 12.16 -14.08
C GLY A 161 -12.07 12.86 -15.33
N GLU A 162 -11.60 14.06 -15.64
CA GLU A 162 -12.01 14.82 -16.83
C GLU A 162 -11.58 14.16 -18.14
N LYS A 163 -10.46 13.43 -18.16
CA LYS A 163 -10.00 12.72 -19.36
C LYS A 163 -10.90 11.53 -19.72
N TYR A 164 -11.52 10.90 -18.74
CA TYR A 164 -12.45 9.79 -18.99
C TYR A 164 -13.80 10.27 -19.47
N ASN A 165 -14.29 11.40 -18.93
CA ASN A 165 -15.56 12.01 -19.35
C ASN A 165 -15.52 12.55 -20.79
N ASN A 166 -14.33 12.90 -21.29
CA ASN A 166 -14.15 13.38 -22.68
C ASN A 166 -14.03 12.25 -23.72
N ILE A 167 -13.79 11.01 -23.28
CA ILE A 167 -13.71 9.85 -24.18
C ILE A 167 -15.11 9.28 -24.46
N ASP A 168 -16.06 9.45 -23.54
CA ASP A 168 -17.42 8.92 -23.64
C ASP A 168 -18.40 9.83 -24.39
N THR A 169 -17.98 11.03 -24.79
CA THR A 169 -18.79 11.97 -25.58
C THR A 169 -18.43 12.00 -27.07
N GLY A 170 -17.65 11.05 -27.53
CA GLY A 170 -17.39 10.83 -28.95
C GLY A 170 -18.62 10.23 -29.64
N LYS A 171 -19.65 11.04 -29.88
CA LYS A 171 -20.63 10.80 -30.93
C LYS A 171 -20.17 11.43 -32.21
#